data_a7ef2cc764945bda194ae043d1bd6120
#
_entry.id   a7ef2cc764945bda194ae043d1bd6120
#
_cell.length_a   1.000
_cell.length_b   1.000
_cell.length_c   1.000
_cell.angle_alpha   90.00
_cell.angle_beta   90.00
_cell.angle_gamma   90.00
#
_symmetry.space_group_name_H-M   'P 1'
#
loop_
_entity.id
_entity.type
_entity.pdbx_description
1 polymer ?
#
loop_
_entity_poly.entity_id
_entity_poly.type
_entity_poly.pdbx_seq_one_letter_code
_entity_poly.pdbx_strand_id
1 'polypeptide(L)'
;MLFENERKGIYPYFTNKHCDYLLADQPDKVITEVFKDSKVSRRKGCHMTKSIRDYGEGKILEWMMDEYEPGHPNIERIFSEPLIEELIENDGIKNVDRVIALCMVMLYREELYQIKVSAAKDKNK
;
A
#
# COMPACT_ATOMS: atom_id res chain seq x y z
N MET A 1 0.13 -10.07 -2.82
CA MET A 1 0.93 -9.27 -1.86
C MET A 1 1.66 -8.16 -2.59
N LEU A 2 1.42 -6.93 -2.20
CA LEU A 2 2.21 -5.81 -2.70
C LEU A 2 3.47 -5.65 -1.81
N PHE A 3 4.62 -5.42 -2.43
CA PHE A 3 5.91 -5.32 -1.75
C PHE A 3 6.72 -4.16 -2.32
N GLU A 4 7.66 -3.65 -1.52
CA GLU A 4 8.64 -2.66 -1.95
C GLU A 4 9.70 -3.31 -2.83
N ASN A 5 9.82 -2.86 -4.08
CA ASN A 5 10.65 -3.55 -5.09
C ASN A 5 12.09 -3.02 -5.21
N GLU A 6 12.59 -2.28 -4.24
CA GLU A 6 13.96 -1.75 -4.24
C GLU A 6 15.01 -2.85 -4.08
N ARG A 7 14.69 -3.91 -3.34
CA ARG A 7 15.56 -5.06 -3.15
C ARG A 7 15.26 -6.16 -4.15
N LYS A 8 16.26 -6.56 -4.91
CA LYS A 8 16.11 -7.47 -6.04
C LYS A 8 15.92 -8.96 -5.68
N GLY A 9 15.73 -9.29 -4.39
CA GLY A 9 15.67 -10.68 -3.94
C GLY A 9 14.27 -11.32 -3.96
N ILE A 10 13.22 -10.54 -3.78
CA ILE A 10 11.86 -11.07 -3.60
C ILE A 10 11.33 -11.71 -4.89
N TYR A 11 11.38 -10.98 -5.99
CA TYR A 11 10.83 -11.48 -7.25
C TYR A 11 11.53 -12.75 -7.75
N PRO A 12 12.88 -12.82 -7.83
CA PRO A 12 13.57 -14.05 -8.20
C PRO A 12 13.26 -15.22 -7.26
N TYR A 13 13.17 -14.99 -5.96
CA TYR A 13 12.83 -16.03 -4.99
C TYR A 13 11.46 -16.65 -5.28
N PHE A 14 10.44 -15.82 -5.43
CA PHE A 14 9.07 -16.29 -5.72
C PHE A 14 8.99 -16.96 -7.10
N THR A 15 9.69 -16.43 -8.10
CA THR A 15 9.76 -17.02 -9.43
C THR A 15 10.41 -18.42 -9.39
N ASN A 16 11.52 -18.57 -8.68
CA ASN A 16 12.20 -19.86 -8.52
C ASN A 16 11.32 -20.89 -7.79
N LYS A 17 10.43 -20.46 -6.94
CA LYS A 17 9.46 -21.31 -6.23
C LYS A 17 8.15 -21.49 -6.99
N HIS A 18 8.05 -20.97 -8.20
CA HIS A 18 6.79 -20.97 -8.99
C HIS A 18 5.60 -20.35 -8.26
N CYS A 19 5.87 -19.33 -7.44
CA CYS A 19 4.87 -18.64 -6.61
C CYS A 19 4.74 -17.15 -6.94
N ASP A 20 5.28 -16.69 -8.06
CA ASP A 20 5.25 -15.28 -8.48
C ASP A 20 3.82 -14.73 -8.66
N TYR A 21 2.84 -15.61 -8.88
CA TYR A 21 1.42 -15.23 -8.93
C TYR A 21 0.89 -14.66 -7.60
N LEU A 22 1.60 -14.91 -6.48
CA LEU A 22 1.26 -14.34 -5.17
C LEU A 22 1.68 -12.87 -5.03
N LEU A 23 2.55 -12.40 -5.91
CA LEU A 23 3.05 -11.03 -5.90
C LEU A 23 2.11 -10.13 -6.70
N ALA A 24 1.75 -8.99 -6.10
CA ALA A 24 0.92 -7.99 -6.76
C ALA A 24 1.73 -7.16 -7.74
N ASP A 25 1.08 -6.75 -8.82
CA ASP A 25 1.63 -5.78 -9.76
C ASP A 25 1.74 -4.40 -9.14
N GLN A 26 2.53 -3.51 -9.77
CA GLN A 26 2.57 -2.11 -9.40
C GLN A 26 1.14 -1.52 -9.38
N PRO A 27 0.79 -0.68 -8.38
CA PRO A 27 -0.55 -0.11 -8.29
C PRO A 27 -0.75 1.02 -9.31
N ASP A 28 -0.88 0.66 -10.57
CA ASP A 28 -0.94 1.60 -11.70
C ASP A 28 -2.17 2.51 -11.66
N LYS A 29 -3.30 2.03 -11.15
CA LYS A 29 -4.51 2.87 -11.00
C LYS A 29 -4.27 4.01 -10.01
N VAL A 30 -3.64 3.72 -8.87
CA VAL A 30 -3.27 4.74 -7.89
C VAL A 30 -2.26 5.73 -8.51
N ILE A 31 -1.26 5.22 -9.20
CA ILE A 31 -0.22 6.06 -9.82
C ILE A 31 -0.82 6.99 -10.88
N THR A 32 -1.67 6.47 -11.76
CA THR A 32 -2.25 7.28 -12.85
C THR A 32 -3.38 8.19 -12.39
N GLU A 33 -4.26 7.72 -11.49
CA GLU A 33 -5.46 8.46 -11.08
C GLU A 33 -5.20 9.44 -9.94
N VAL A 34 -4.40 9.04 -8.95
CA VAL A 34 -4.12 9.86 -7.76
C VAL A 34 -2.93 10.81 -7.99
N PHE A 35 -1.81 10.27 -8.47
CA PHE A 35 -0.60 11.07 -8.69
C PHE A 35 -0.55 11.74 -10.05
N LYS A 36 -1.49 11.45 -10.94
CA LYS A 36 -1.52 11.95 -12.31
C LYS A 36 -0.24 11.63 -13.08
N ASP A 37 0.42 10.54 -12.72
CA ASP A 37 1.61 10.06 -13.39
C ASP A 37 1.21 9.12 -14.53
N SER A 38 1.77 9.32 -15.71
CA SER A 38 1.52 8.51 -16.90
C SER A 38 2.44 7.28 -16.99
N LYS A 39 3.41 7.16 -16.10
CA LYS A 39 4.38 6.07 -16.13
C LYS A 39 3.78 4.78 -15.57
N VAL A 40 3.15 4.03 -16.45
CA VAL A 40 2.68 2.68 -16.15
C VAL A 40 3.85 1.70 -16.30
N SER A 41 4.08 0.90 -15.27
CA SER A 41 5.11 -0.15 -15.29
C SER A 41 4.45 -1.51 -15.08
N ARG A 42 4.81 -2.49 -15.92
CA ARG A 42 4.35 -3.88 -15.77
C ARG A 42 5.18 -4.67 -14.76
N ARG A 43 5.79 -3.99 -13.80
CA ARG A 43 6.61 -4.63 -12.78
C ARG A 43 5.77 -5.14 -11.63
N LYS A 44 6.26 -6.18 -10.98
CA LYS A 44 5.74 -6.60 -9.68
C LYS A 44 6.25 -5.66 -8.59
N GLY A 45 5.39 -5.38 -7.60
CA GLY A 45 5.75 -4.54 -6.48
C GLY A 45 5.66 -3.04 -6.75
N CYS A 46 6.10 -2.26 -5.81
CA CYS A 46 6.04 -0.80 -5.87
C CYS A 46 7.38 -0.19 -5.44
N HIS A 47 7.85 0.78 -6.20
CA HIS A 47 9.00 1.57 -5.81
C HIS A 47 8.54 2.65 -4.81
N MET A 48 9.17 2.68 -3.63
CA MET A 48 8.82 3.64 -2.59
C MET A 48 9.49 4.99 -2.87
N THR A 49 8.70 5.95 -3.32
CA THR A 49 9.12 7.35 -3.41
C THR A 49 8.59 8.12 -2.20
N LYS A 50 9.11 9.32 -1.98
CA LYS A 50 8.60 10.19 -0.90
C LYS A 50 7.10 10.48 -1.07
N SER A 51 6.65 10.76 -2.28
CA SER A 51 5.23 11.02 -2.56
C SER A 51 4.34 9.82 -2.27
N ILE A 52 4.79 8.61 -2.64
CA ILE A 52 4.06 7.37 -2.37
C ILE A 52 4.02 7.08 -0.87
N ARG A 53 5.14 7.30 -0.16
CA ARG A 53 5.19 7.16 1.29
C ARG A 53 4.24 8.13 1.98
N ASP A 54 4.28 9.41 1.63
CA ASP A 54 3.40 10.43 2.21
C ASP A 54 1.92 10.08 1.98
N TYR A 55 1.57 9.60 0.80
CA TYR A 55 0.23 9.13 0.47
C TYR A 55 -0.17 7.91 1.33
N GLY A 56 0.71 6.93 1.44
CA GLY A 56 0.47 5.73 2.26
C GLY A 56 0.30 6.07 3.73
N GLU A 57 1.14 6.93 4.28
CA GLU A 57 1.04 7.40 5.66
C GLU A 57 -0.26 8.16 5.92
N GLY A 58 -0.69 8.99 4.96
CA GLY A 58 -1.99 9.67 5.03
C GLY A 58 -3.15 8.69 5.07
N LYS A 59 -3.10 7.62 4.28
CA LYS A 59 -4.10 6.55 4.29
C LYS A 59 -4.08 5.74 5.58
N ILE A 60 -2.92 5.51 6.18
CA ILE A 60 -2.81 4.89 7.51
C ILE A 60 -3.51 5.75 8.55
N LEU A 61 -3.23 7.05 8.58
CA LEU A 61 -3.85 7.98 9.52
C LEU A 61 -5.38 8.01 9.34
N GLU A 62 -5.84 8.12 8.11
CA GLU A 62 -7.26 8.10 7.77
C GLU A 62 -7.94 6.81 8.28
N TRP A 63 -7.32 5.65 8.05
CA TRP A 63 -7.82 4.38 8.53
C TRP A 63 -7.83 4.31 10.06
N MET A 64 -6.78 4.77 10.74
CA MET A 64 -6.71 4.75 12.21
C MET A 64 -7.79 5.60 12.86
N MET A 65 -8.17 6.70 12.23
CA MET A 65 -9.19 7.62 12.74
C MET A 65 -10.61 7.19 12.39
N ASP A 66 -10.80 6.36 11.37
CA ASP A 66 -12.10 5.80 11.03
C ASP A 66 -12.61 4.87 12.13
N GLU A 67 -13.90 4.89 12.34
CA GLU A 67 -14.56 4.06 13.36
C GLU A 67 -15.03 2.73 12.76
N TYR A 68 -14.69 1.61 13.40
CA TYR A 68 -15.24 0.29 13.05
C TYR A 68 -16.59 0.05 13.74
N GLU A 69 -16.82 0.75 14.86
CA GLU A 69 -18.10 0.86 15.58
C GLU A 69 -18.21 2.29 16.12
N PRO A 70 -19.43 2.82 16.36
CA PRO A 70 -19.59 4.18 16.90
C PRO A 70 -18.77 4.38 18.18
N GLY A 71 -17.91 5.39 18.18
CA GLY A 71 -17.02 5.71 19.30
C GLY A 71 -15.75 4.87 19.39
N HIS A 72 -15.52 3.94 18.45
CA HIS A 72 -14.38 3.02 18.47
C HIS A 72 -13.53 3.16 17.19
N PRO A 73 -12.46 3.97 17.21
CA PRO A 73 -11.60 4.14 16.04
C PRO A 73 -10.74 2.89 15.79
N ASN A 74 -10.38 2.69 14.52
CA ASN A 74 -9.59 1.53 14.11
C ASN A 74 -8.23 1.42 14.80
N ILE A 75 -7.67 2.49 15.33
CA ILE A 75 -6.42 2.45 16.08
C ILE A 75 -6.48 1.48 17.26
N GLU A 76 -7.65 1.29 17.86
CA GLU A 76 -7.86 0.31 18.95
C GLU A 76 -7.65 -1.14 18.50
N ARG A 77 -7.67 -1.39 17.19
CA ARG A 77 -7.52 -2.72 16.60
C ARG A 77 -6.07 -3.08 16.26
N ILE A 78 -5.13 -2.20 16.55
CA ILE A 78 -3.70 -2.48 16.35
C ILE A 78 -3.15 -3.12 17.63
N PHE A 79 -2.78 -4.40 17.52
CA PHE A 79 -2.26 -5.19 18.65
C PHE A 79 -0.74 -5.39 18.59
N SER A 80 -0.09 -4.99 17.51
CA SER A 80 1.36 -5.12 17.37
C SER A 80 2.06 -3.96 18.07
N GLU A 81 2.65 -4.24 19.22
CA GLU A 81 3.43 -3.25 19.96
C GLU A 81 4.59 -2.67 19.14
N PRO A 82 5.41 -3.49 18.43
CA PRO A 82 6.45 -2.95 17.57
C PRO A 82 5.94 -2.02 16.47
N LEU A 83 4.78 -2.29 15.90
CA LEU A 83 4.18 -1.40 14.91
C LEU A 83 3.75 -0.07 15.52
N ILE A 84 3.14 -0.11 16.71
CA ILE A 84 2.73 1.10 17.44
C ILE A 84 3.96 1.97 17.75
N GLU A 85 5.05 1.36 18.22
CA GLU A 85 6.30 2.07 18.50
C GLU A 85 6.85 2.77 17.24
N GLU A 86 6.88 2.07 16.10
CA GLU A 86 7.34 2.65 14.85
C GLU A 86 6.42 3.77 14.35
N LEU A 87 5.10 3.64 14.53
CA LEU A 87 4.14 4.72 14.20
C LEU A 87 4.39 5.98 15.04
N ILE A 88 4.70 5.82 16.32
CA ILE A 88 5.02 6.94 17.21
C ILE A 88 6.34 7.60 16.81
N GLU A 89 7.35 6.82 16.48
CA GLU A 89 8.69 7.30 16.10
C GLU A 89 8.78 7.82 14.67
N ASN A 90 7.78 7.55 13.84
CA ASN A 90 7.81 7.89 12.42
C ASN A 90 7.82 9.41 12.21
N ASP A 91 8.88 9.91 11.58
CA ASP A 91 9.05 11.31 11.20
C ASP A 91 8.89 11.54 9.67
N GLY A 92 8.51 10.50 8.92
CA GLY A 92 8.40 10.54 7.46
C GLY A 92 9.75 10.41 6.73
N ILE A 93 10.87 10.34 7.45
CA ILE A 93 12.23 10.28 6.90
C ILE A 93 12.93 9.00 7.31
N LYS A 94 12.81 8.60 8.59
CA LYS A 94 13.41 7.36 9.10
C LYS A 94 12.92 6.14 8.34
N ASN A 95 13.80 5.16 8.24
CA ASN A 95 13.43 3.84 7.73
C ASN A 95 12.73 3.04 8.84
N VAL A 96 11.40 2.99 8.78
CA VAL A 96 10.54 2.23 9.69
C VAL A 96 9.85 1.14 8.91
N ASP A 97 10.44 -0.04 8.91
CA ASP A 97 10.07 -1.14 8.01
C ASP A 97 8.60 -1.58 8.14
N ARG A 98 8.07 -1.62 9.36
CA ARG A 98 6.67 -2.01 9.59
C ARG A 98 5.70 -0.95 9.09
N VAL A 99 6.01 0.32 9.27
CA VAL A 99 5.20 1.42 8.74
C VAL A 99 5.23 1.41 7.22
N ILE A 100 6.39 1.18 6.60
CA ILE A 100 6.52 1.06 5.14
C ILE A 100 5.70 -0.12 4.62
N ALA A 101 5.76 -1.28 5.30
CA ALA A 101 4.94 -2.43 4.95
C ALA A 101 3.43 -2.13 5.04
N LEU A 102 3.02 -1.38 6.06
CA LEU A 102 1.62 -0.95 6.21
C LEU A 102 1.22 0.04 5.10
N CYS A 103 2.13 0.92 4.67
CA CYS A 103 1.92 1.75 3.48
C CYS A 103 1.63 0.91 2.24
N MET A 104 2.34 -0.19 2.04
CA MET A 104 2.09 -1.12 0.93
C MET A 104 0.69 -1.73 1.02
N VAL A 105 0.25 -2.11 2.21
CA VAL A 105 -1.12 -2.62 2.43
C VAL A 105 -2.16 -1.58 2.03
N MET A 106 -1.98 -0.33 2.43
CA MET A 106 -2.90 0.76 2.12
C MET A 106 -2.93 1.09 0.62
N LEU A 107 -1.78 1.10 -0.03
CA LEU A 107 -1.68 1.28 -1.49
C LEU A 107 -2.41 0.17 -2.24
N TYR A 108 -2.23 -1.08 -1.83
CA TYR A 108 -2.88 -2.21 -2.47
C TYR A 108 -4.40 -2.18 -2.28
N ARG A 109 -4.84 -1.84 -1.07
CA ARG A 109 -6.26 -1.65 -0.76
C ARG A 109 -6.88 -0.58 -1.66
N GLU A 110 -6.22 0.55 -1.82
CA GLU A 110 -6.69 1.65 -2.67
C GLU A 110 -6.71 1.23 -4.16
N GLU A 111 -5.69 0.50 -4.61
CA GLU A 111 -5.62 -0.02 -5.97
C GLU A 111 -6.82 -0.94 -6.28
N LEU A 112 -7.14 -1.86 -5.38
CA LEU A 112 -8.30 -2.75 -5.52
C LEU A 112 -9.61 -1.96 -5.57
N TYR A 113 -9.72 -0.90 -4.78
CA TYR A 113 -10.87 -0.01 -4.82
C TYR A 113 -10.99 0.71 -6.16
N GLN A 114 -9.92 1.27 -6.68
CA GLN A 114 -9.90 1.95 -7.97
C GLN A 114 -10.24 1.00 -9.13
N ILE A 115 -9.80 -0.24 -9.07
CA ILE A 115 -10.16 -1.27 -10.05
C ILE A 115 -11.67 -1.52 -10.04
N LYS A 116 -12.27 -1.65 -8.86
CA LYS A 116 -13.73 -1.84 -8.73
C LYS A 116 -14.51 -0.66 -9.28
N VAL A 117 -14.10 0.56 -8.98
CA VAL A 117 -14.75 1.79 -9.46
C VAL A 117 -14.68 1.87 -10.99
N SER A 118 -13.54 1.57 -11.58
CA SER A 118 -13.35 1.56 -13.03
C SER A 118 -14.25 0.51 -13.70
N ALA A 119 -14.30 -0.71 -13.15
CA ALA A 119 -15.15 -1.78 -13.67
C ALA A 119 -16.65 -1.42 -13.58
N ALA A 120 -17.09 -0.75 -12.53
CA ALA A 120 -18.46 -0.28 -12.37
C ALA A 120 -18.81 0.80 -13.42
N LYS A 121 -17.90 1.73 -13.68
CA LYS A 121 -18.07 2.76 -14.73
C LYS A 121 -18.21 2.12 -16.13
N ASP A 122 -17.42 1.11 -16.43
CA ASP A 122 -17.45 0.42 -17.72
C ASP A 122 -18.76 -0.35 -17.94
N LYS A 123 -19.36 -0.90 -16.89
CA LYS A 123 -20.65 -1.57 -16.96
C LYS A 123 -21.84 -0.63 -17.22
N ASN A 124 -21.69 0.66 -16.89
CA ASN A 124 -22.73 1.67 -17.04
C ASN A 124 -22.63 2.45 -18.36
N LYS A 125 -21.76 2.07 -19.24
CA LYS A 125 -21.64 2.67 -20.58
C LYS A 125 -22.53 2.00 -21.60
#